data_5211bfcb89f90d2e16234994f3dfac2d
#
_entry.id   5211bfcb89f90d2e16234994f3dfac2d
#
_cell.length_a   1.000
_cell.length_b   1.000
_cell.length_c   1.000
_cell.angle_alpha   90.00
_cell.angle_beta   90.00
_cell.angle_gamma   90.00
#
_symmetry.space_group_name_H-M   'P 1'
#
loop_
_entity.id
_entity.type
_entity.pdbx_description
1 polymer ?
#
loop_
_entity_poly.entity_id
_entity_poly.type
_entity_poly.pdbx_seq_one_letter_code
_entity_poly.pdbx_strand_id
1 'polypeptide(L)'
;MARGLRTAGHDVTIVSRHPGYVPSKAIAWDGVRAAMPETDAIVNLAGEPLADGRWTAARKAEIVASRVDATRVVVDAIAASPGRARVLVNASAVGFYGASGDAPLDETAPAGHDFLASACARWEAAAWPAKDHDVRVVVLRIGVVLGPDGGALGKMVIPFRAGVGGRLGSGKQWMSWIHRDDVVGLVLAALGNTAYAGAVNATAPSPVRNRDFTQA
;
A
#
# COMPACT_ATOMS: atom_id res chain seq x y z
N MET A 1 2.79 1.18 -11.03
CA MET A 1 1.48 1.82 -10.85
C MET A 1 1.21 2.89 -11.91
N ALA A 2 1.85 4.07 -11.87
CA ALA A 2 1.53 5.18 -12.79
C ALA A 2 1.54 4.80 -14.30
N ARG A 3 2.49 3.97 -14.73
CA ARG A 3 2.50 3.44 -16.11
C ARG A 3 1.24 2.65 -16.43
N GLY A 4 0.81 1.73 -15.54
CA GLY A 4 -0.40 0.93 -15.75
C GLY A 4 -1.67 1.78 -15.83
N LEU A 5 -1.79 2.79 -14.96
CA LEU A 5 -2.91 3.74 -15.01
C LEU A 5 -2.94 4.52 -16.34
N ARG A 6 -1.79 5.02 -16.81
CA ARG A 6 -1.71 5.71 -18.11
C ARG A 6 -2.05 4.80 -19.28
N THR A 7 -1.57 3.54 -19.25
CA THR A 7 -1.92 2.55 -20.28
C THR A 7 -3.42 2.27 -20.33
N ALA A 8 -4.10 2.38 -19.18
CA ALA A 8 -5.57 2.29 -19.08
C ALA A 8 -6.32 3.59 -19.45
N GLY A 9 -5.62 4.62 -19.93
CA GLY A 9 -6.21 5.87 -20.41
C GLY A 9 -6.40 6.97 -19.38
N HIS A 10 -5.85 6.82 -18.16
CA HIS A 10 -5.95 7.85 -17.14
C HIS A 10 -4.87 8.93 -17.31
N ASP A 11 -5.24 10.22 -17.11
CA ASP A 11 -4.26 11.28 -16.87
C ASP A 11 -3.76 11.19 -15.43
N VAL A 12 -2.45 11.01 -15.26
CA VAL A 12 -1.84 10.72 -13.96
C VAL A 12 -0.87 11.82 -13.58
N THR A 13 -1.19 12.54 -12.53
CA THR A 13 -0.27 13.44 -11.82
C THR A 13 0.33 12.71 -10.62
N ILE A 14 1.65 12.69 -10.52
CA ILE A 14 2.37 12.02 -9.42
C ILE A 14 2.65 13.05 -8.32
N VAL A 15 2.32 12.71 -7.08
CA VAL A 15 2.76 13.49 -5.91
C VAL A 15 4.08 12.91 -5.40
N SER A 16 5.11 13.75 -5.28
CA SER A 16 6.46 13.34 -4.88
C SER A 16 7.11 14.38 -3.97
N ARG A 17 7.98 13.91 -3.08
CA ARG A 17 8.88 14.80 -2.31
C ARG A 17 9.91 15.51 -3.23
N HIS A 18 10.18 14.90 -4.37
CA HIS A 18 11.16 15.38 -5.36
C HIS A 18 10.54 15.35 -6.77
N PRO A 19 9.56 16.24 -7.07
CA PRO A 19 8.83 16.21 -8.35
C PRO A 19 9.74 16.42 -9.55
N GLY A 20 10.81 17.20 -9.42
CA GLY A 20 11.77 17.45 -10.49
C GLY A 20 12.56 16.22 -10.97
N TYR A 21 12.60 15.13 -10.19
CA TYR A 21 13.22 13.87 -10.57
C TYR A 21 12.22 12.85 -11.15
N VAL A 22 10.94 13.20 -11.22
CA VAL A 22 9.90 12.32 -11.78
C VAL A 22 9.79 12.59 -13.29
N PRO A 23 10.03 11.60 -14.15
CA PRO A 23 10.01 11.79 -15.63
C PRO A 23 8.58 11.86 -16.19
N SER A 24 7.70 12.65 -15.56
CA SER A 24 6.28 12.78 -15.93
C SER A 24 5.64 13.93 -15.15
N LYS A 25 4.37 14.26 -15.46
CA LYS A 25 3.61 15.28 -14.71
C LYS A 25 3.64 14.94 -13.21
N ALA A 26 4.25 15.80 -12.42
CA ALA A 26 4.41 15.62 -10.99
C ALA A 26 4.29 16.95 -10.24
N ILE A 27 3.82 16.85 -8.99
CA ILE A 27 3.70 17.97 -8.05
C ILE A 27 4.32 17.61 -6.71
N ALA A 28 4.65 18.60 -5.93
CA ALA A 28 5.04 18.41 -4.53
C ALA A 28 3.80 18.26 -3.62
N TRP A 29 3.99 17.85 -2.37
CA TRP A 29 2.91 17.60 -1.42
C TRP A 29 2.08 18.85 -1.08
N ASP A 30 2.68 20.03 -1.09
CA ASP A 30 2.00 21.31 -0.90
C ASP A 30 1.06 21.69 -2.07
N GLY A 31 1.31 21.13 -3.26
CA GLY A 31 0.46 21.28 -4.44
C GLY A 31 -0.80 20.42 -4.44
N VAL A 32 -0.94 19.43 -3.53
CA VAL A 32 -2.06 18.47 -3.53
C VAL A 32 -3.41 19.18 -3.43
N ARG A 33 -3.54 20.16 -2.52
CA ARG A 33 -4.79 20.92 -2.35
C ARG A 33 -5.20 21.68 -3.61
N ALA A 34 -4.24 22.28 -4.30
CA ALA A 34 -4.52 23.02 -5.54
C ALA A 34 -4.91 22.12 -6.71
N ALA A 35 -4.41 20.86 -6.72
CA ALA A 35 -4.76 19.89 -7.76
C ALA A 35 -6.12 19.21 -7.54
N MET A 36 -6.68 19.25 -6.34
CA MET A 36 -7.88 18.48 -5.98
C MET A 36 -9.13 18.83 -6.81
N PRO A 37 -9.41 20.12 -7.16
CA PRO A 37 -10.57 20.46 -7.98
C PRO A 37 -10.61 19.79 -9.36
N GLU A 38 -9.48 19.32 -9.87
CA GLU A 38 -9.36 18.63 -11.17
C GLU A 38 -9.12 17.12 -11.02
N THR A 39 -9.19 16.59 -9.79
CA THR A 39 -8.87 15.19 -9.49
C THR A 39 -10.13 14.35 -9.33
N ASP A 40 -10.33 13.36 -10.20
CA ASP A 40 -11.47 12.43 -10.11
C ASP A 40 -11.23 11.27 -9.14
N ALA A 41 -9.98 10.85 -8.99
CA ALA A 41 -9.59 9.71 -8.17
C ALA A 41 -8.19 9.87 -7.57
N ILE A 42 -8.00 9.32 -6.38
CA ILE A 42 -6.71 9.34 -5.69
C ILE A 42 -6.25 7.92 -5.40
N VAL A 43 -4.96 7.65 -5.70
CA VAL A 43 -4.28 6.41 -5.30
C VAL A 43 -3.13 6.77 -4.39
N ASN A 44 -3.30 6.53 -3.10
CA ASN A 44 -2.28 6.83 -2.09
C ASN A 44 -1.47 5.56 -1.74
N LEU A 45 -0.24 5.52 -2.21
CA LEU A 45 0.74 4.47 -1.91
C LEU A 45 1.93 5.02 -1.11
N ALA A 46 1.81 6.20 -0.54
CA ALA A 46 2.90 6.87 0.15
C ALA A 46 3.28 6.14 1.44
N GLY A 47 4.58 6.05 1.70
CA GLY A 47 5.12 5.47 2.92
C GLY A 47 6.61 5.17 2.80
N GLU A 48 7.33 5.33 3.89
CA GLU A 48 8.75 4.97 3.97
C GLU A 48 8.95 3.45 3.83
N PRO A 49 10.02 3.00 3.14
CA PRO A 49 10.35 1.59 3.02
C PRO A 49 10.55 0.93 4.38
N LEU A 50 9.93 -0.24 4.59
CA LEU A 50 10.04 -1.01 5.83
C LEU A 50 11.38 -1.73 5.96
N ALA A 51 12.00 -2.08 4.83
CA ALA A 51 13.20 -2.91 4.79
C ALA A 51 14.51 -2.11 4.89
N ASP A 52 14.46 -0.80 5.09
CA ASP A 52 15.63 0.06 5.16
C ASP A 52 16.02 0.31 6.63
N GLY A 53 17.12 -0.29 7.05
CA GLY A 53 17.71 -0.09 8.37
C GLY A 53 17.03 -0.87 9.51
N ARG A 54 17.55 -0.65 10.74
CA ARG A 54 17.03 -1.27 11.96
C ARG A 54 15.78 -0.54 12.45
N TRP A 55 14.83 -1.27 12.99
CA TRP A 55 13.58 -0.73 13.56
C TRP A 55 13.78 -0.17 14.97
N THR A 56 14.52 0.93 15.07
CA THR A 56 14.58 1.74 16.28
C THR A 56 13.26 2.42 16.59
N ALA A 57 13.09 2.97 17.78
CA ALA A 57 11.89 3.76 18.13
C ALA A 57 11.66 4.92 17.16
N ALA A 58 12.72 5.65 16.80
CA ALA A 58 12.68 6.76 15.84
C ALA A 58 12.25 6.26 14.45
N ARG A 59 12.84 5.16 13.94
CA ARG A 59 12.46 4.58 12.65
C ARG A 59 11.02 4.10 12.62
N LYS A 60 10.54 3.48 13.70
CA LYS A 60 9.14 3.09 13.83
C LYS A 60 8.19 4.30 13.78
N ALA A 61 8.55 5.39 14.47
CA ALA A 61 7.76 6.63 14.42
C ALA A 61 7.72 7.21 13.00
N GLU A 62 8.83 7.24 12.29
CA GLU A 62 8.94 7.71 10.90
C GLU A 62 8.11 6.84 9.93
N ILE A 63 8.16 5.51 10.07
CA ILE A 63 7.34 4.57 9.29
C ILE A 63 5.85 4.89 9.44
N VAL A 64 5.39 5.16 10.65
CA VAL A 64 3.98 5.50 10.91
C VAL A 64 3.66 6.90 10.38
N ALA A 65 4.47 7.90 10.72
CA ALA A 65 4.25 9.28 10.34
C ALA A 65 4.17 9.45 8.82
N SER A 66 5.12 8.85 8.06
CA SER A 66 5.15 8.94 6.60
C SER A 66 3.86 8.46 5.92
N ARG A 67 3.14 7.52 6.55
CA ARG A 67 1.86 6.99 6.05
C ARG A 67 0.67 7.82 6.49
N VAL A 68 0.59 8.06 7.79
CA VAL A 68 -0.54 8.78 8.40
C VAL A 68 -0.58 10.22 7.91
N ASP A 69 0.55 10.93 7.90
CA ASP A 69 0.59 12.34 7.53
C ASP A 69 0.33 12.52 6.03
N ALA A 70 0.90 11.67 5.17
CA ALA A 70 0.58 11.67 3.74
C ALA A 70 -0.91 11.43 3.48
N THR A 71 -1.53 10.50 4.21
CA THR A 71 -2.95 10.22 4.08
C THR A 71 -3.81 11.39 4.56
N ARG A 72 -3.43 12.03 5.67
CA ARG A 72 -4.12 13.24 6.17
C ARG A 72 -4.08 14.38 5.17
N VAL A 73 -2.92 14.65 4.56
CA VAL A 73 -2.81 15.67 3.50
C VAL A 73 -3.80 15.43 2.38
N VAL A 74 -3.97 14.17 1.95
CA VAL A 74 -4.94 13.79 0.93
C VAL A 74 -6.38 14.01 1.41
N VAL A 75 -6.71 13.55 2.61
CA VAL A 75 -8.07 13.69 3.18
C VAL A 75 -8.44 15.15 3.42
N ASP A 76 -7.52 15.95 3.96
CA ASP A 76 -7.71 17.40 4.16
C ASP A 76 -7.92 18.14 2.82
N ALA A 77 -7.22 17.71 1.77
CA ALA A 77 -7.41 18.28 0.44
C ALA A 77 -8.77 17.90 -0.17
N ILE A 78 -9.25 16.66 0.05
CA ILE A 78 -10.60 16.22 -0.31
C ILE A 78 -11.64 17.09 0.41
N ALA A 79 -11.50 17.25 1.73
CA ALA A 79 -12.40 18.05 2.55
C ALA A 79 -12.49 19.51 2.09
N ALA A 80 -11.36 20.07 1.63
CA ALA A 80 -11.28 21.45 1.14
C ALA A 80 -11.82 21.66 -0.28
N SER A 81 -12.08 20.57 -1.04
CA SER A 81 -12.56 20.62 -2.43
C SER A 81 -13.62 19.53 -2.67
N PRO A 82 -14.78 19.64 -2.03
CA PRO A 82 -15.80 18.61 -2.09
C PRO A 82 -16.37 18.46 -3.51
N GLY A 83 -16.72 17.24 -3.86
CA GLY A 83 -17.57 16.91 -5.00
C GLY A 83 -16.86 16.47 -6.29
N ARG A 84 -15.54 16.65 -6.48
CA ARG A 84 -14.85 16.13 -7.68
C ARG A 84 -14.30 14.74 -7.47
N ALA A 85 -13.44 14.54 -6.49
CA ALA A 85 -12.90 13.22 -6.20
C ALA A 85 -14.00 12.24 -5.79
N ARG A 86 -14.07 11.08 -6.45
CA ARG A 86 -15.11 10.06 -6.24
C ARG A 86 -14.60 8.83 -5.52
N VAL A 87 -13.28 8.60 -5.53
CA VAL A 87 -12.68 7.43 -4.91
C VAL A 87 -11.28 7.73 -4.40
N LEU A 88 -11.01 7.25 -3.19
CA LEU A 88 -9.68 7.16 -2.60
C LEU A 88 -9.32 5.68 -2.48
N VAL A 89 -8.32 5.23 -3.23
CA VAL A 89 -7.68 3.93 -3.04
C VAL A 89 -6.44 4.16 -2.17
N ASN A 90 -6.52 3.76 -0.90
CA ASN A 90 -5.44 3.92 0.06
C ASN A 90 -4.74 2.59 0.31
N ALA A 91 -3.42 2.56 0.26
CA ALA A 91 -2.68 1.37 0.65
C ALA A 91 -2.78 1.11 2.16
N SER A 92 -2.76 -0.16 2.49
CA SER A 92 -2.49 -0.76 3.79
C SER A 92 -1.64 -2.00 3.55
N ALA A 93 -1.53 -2.90 4.49
CA ALA A 93 -0.81 -4.16 4.31
C ALA A 93 -1.46 -5.29 5.11
N VAL A 94 -1.22 -6.55 4.69
CA VAL A 94 -1.61 -7.74 5.46
C VAL A 94 -1.00 -7.77 6.86
N GLY A 95 0.02 -6.95 7.12
CA GLY A 95 0.54 -6.69 8.46
C GLY A 95 -0.52 -6.16 9.44
N PHE A 96 -1.66 -5.68 8.97
CA PHE A 96 -2.83 -5.32 9.78
C PHE A 96 -3.26 -6.46 10.71
N TYR A 97 -3.19 -7.69 10.24
CA TYR A 97 -3.63 -8.86 11.01
C TYR A 97 -2.60 -9.34 12.05
N GLY A 98 -1.34 -8.89 11.95
CA GLY A 98 -0.26 -9.34 12.83
C GLY A 98 0.07 -10.82 12.69
N ALA A 99 0.67 -11.39 13.72
CA ALA A 99 0.96 -12.83 13.80
C ALA A 99 -0.33 -13.59 14.15
N SER A 100 -0.86 -14.33 13.18
CA SER A 100 -2.15 -15.00 13.27
C SER A 100 -2.01 -16.43 12.75
N GLY A 101 -2.06 -17.42 13.56
CA GLY A 101 -1.99 -18.87 13.25
C GLY A 101 -2.18 -19.31 11.80
N ASP A 102 -2.92 -20.40 11.59
CA ASP A 102 -3.11 -21.03 10.27
C ASP A 102 -4.51 -20.77 9.66
N ALA A 103 -5.39 -20.14 10.40
CA ALA A 103 -6.73 -19.84 9.91
C ALA A 103 -6.68 -18.78 8.81
N PRO A 104 -7.44 -18.95 7.72
CA PRO A 104 -7.64 -17.89 6.74
C PRO A 104 -8.25 -16.64 7.39
N LEU A 105 -7.78 -15.47 6.97
CA LEU A 105 -8.25 -14.18 7.47
C LEU A 105 -8.91 -13.42 6.33
N ASP A 106 -10.16 -13.06 6.52
CA ASP A 106 -10.88 -12.14 5.66
C ASP A 106 -10.79 -10.69 6.17
N GLU A 107 -11.41 -9.78 5.47
CA GLU A 107 -11.37 -8.35 5.76
C GLU A 107 -12.11 -7.98 7.05
N THR A 108 -12.96 -8.85 7.60
CA THR A 108 -13.70 -8.66 8.86
C THR A 108 -12.84 -9.01 10.09
N ALA A 109 -11.74 -9.73 9.88
CA ALA A 109 -10.84 -10.11 10.96
C ALA A 109 -10.23 -8.88 11.65
N PRO A 110 -10.11 -8.90 12.99
CA PRO A 110 -9.59 -7.77 13.76
C PRO A 110 -8.10 -7.50 13.49
N ALA A 111 -7.67 -6.29 13.82
CA ALA A 111 -6.25 -5.95 13.81
C ALA A 111 -5.48 -6.79 14.84
N GLY A 112 -4.26 -7.16 14.49
CA GLY A 112 -3.32 -7.77 15.42
C GLY A 112 -2.79 -6.76 16.46
N HIS A 113 -1.84 -7.23 17.29
CA HIS A 113 -1.36 -6.46 18.43
C HIS A 113 0.11 -6.01 18.30
N ASP A 114 0.78 -6.36 17.21
CA ASP A 114 2.17 -5.99 16.99
C ASP A 114 2.33 -4.57 16.41
N PHE A 115 3.58 -4.16 16.22
CA PHE A 115 3.90 -2.84 15.68
C PHE A 115 3.32 -2.64 14.28
N LEU A 116 3.39 -3.64 13.40
CA LEU A 116 2.91 -3.50 12.03
C LEU A 116 1.38 -3.41 12.00
N ALA A 117 0.70 -4.20 12.82
CA ALA A 117 -0.75 -4.14 12.95
C ALA A 117 -1.21 -2.76 13.44
N SER A 118 -0.56 -2.22 14.47
CA SER A 118 -0.82 -0.87 14.97
C SER A 118 -0.55 0.20 13.89
N ALA A 119 0.54 0.08 13.15
CA ALA A 119 0.87 1.02 12.07
C ALA A 119 -0.18 0.98 10.95
N CYS A 120 -0.60 -0.21 10.51
CA CYS A 120 -1.64 -0.37 9.50
C CYS A 120 -2.99 0.16 10.01
N ALA A 121 -3.40 -0.15 11.22
CA ALA A 121 -4.66 0.33 11.80
C ALA A 121 -4.71 1.88 11.85
N ARG A 122 -3.60 2.52 12.26
CA ARG A 122 -3.50 3.99 12.25
C ARG A 122 -3.50 4.58 10.85
N TRP A 123 -2.89 3.89 9.89
CA TRP A 123 -2.89 4.29 8.48
C TRP A 123 -4.29 4.23 7.89
N GLU A 124 -5.00 3.11 8.10
CA GLU A 124 -6.40 2.95 7.68
C GLU A 124 -7.32 3.98 8.34
N ALA A 125 -7.17 4.20 9.65
CA ALA A 125 -7.94 5.20 10.39
C ALA A 125 -7.79 6.62 9.83
N ALA A 126 -6.62 6.96 9.29
CA ALA A 126 -6.39 8.26 8.66
C ALA A 126 -7.12 8.43 7.30
N ALA A 127 -7.46 7.34 6.62
CA ALA A 127 -8.13 7.37 5.33
C ALA A 127 -9.67 7.44 5.44
N TRP A 128 -10.26 6.84 6.46
CA TRP A 128 -11.70 6.71 6.60
C TRP A 128 -12.48 8.03 6.60
N PRO A 129 -12.00 9.15 7.17
CA PRO A 129 -12.72 10.43 7.14
C PRO A 129 -13.02 10.97 5.74
N ALA A 130 -12.33 10.49 4.70
CA ALA A 130 -12.69 10.85 3.32
C ALA A 130 -14.13 10.45 2.95
N LYS A 131 -14.73 9.47 3.64
CA LYS A 131 -16.14 9.08 3.45
C LYS A 131 -17.13 10.19 3.80
N ASP A 132 -16.78 11.06 4.72
CA ASP A 132 -17.63 12.16 5.15
C ASP A 132 -17.78 13.26 4.07
N HIS A 133 -17.06 13.10 2.95
CA HIS A 133 -17.03 14.01 1.82
C HIS A 133 -17.51 13.35 0.50
N ASP A 134 -18.39 12.35 0.60
CA ASP A 134 -18.94 11.59 -0.54
C ASP A 134 -17.88 10.87 -1.39
N VAL A 135 -16.74 10.54 -0.80
CA VAL A 135 -15.66 9.80 -1.45
C VAL A 135 -15.70 8.33 -1.02
N ARG A 136 -15.80 7.44 -1.99
CA ARG A 136 -15.69 6.00 -1.75
C ARG A 136 -14.24 5.66 -1.37
N VAL A 137 -14.05 5.11 -0.17
CA VAL A 137 -12.73 4.72 0.32
C VAL A 137 -12.53 3.21 0.15
N VAL A 138 -11.46 2.85 -0.52
CA VAL A 138 -10.97 1.47 -0.66
C VAL A 138 -9.61 1.38 0.00
N VAL A 139 -9.47 0.51 0.98
CA VAL A 139 -8.20 0.27 1.67
C VAL A 139 -7.66 -1.09 1.23
N LEU A 140 -6.54 -1.08 0.53
CA LEU A 140 -5.90 -2.30 0.04
C LEU A 140 -4.91 -2.84 1.08
N ARG A 141 -5.23 -3.94 1.75
CA ARG A 141 -4.32 -4.70 2.61
C ARG A 141 -3.41 -5.56 1.75
N ILE A 142 -2.32 -4.95 1.30
CA ILE A 142 -1.44 -5.52 0.28
C ILE A 142 -0.49 -6.54 0.91
N GLY A 143 -0.38 -7.71 0.31
CA GLY A 143 0.61 -8.73 0.61
C GLY A 143 2.02 -8.33 0.18
N VAL A 144 2.97 -9.24 0.30
CA VAL A 144 4.33 -9.03 -0.19
C VAL A 144 4.31 -8.93 -1.71
N VAL A 145 4.57 -7.72 -2.24
CA VAL A 145 4.54 -7.48 -3.68
C VAL A 145 5.78 -8.07 -4.34
N LEU A 146 5.56 -8.99 -5.26
CA LEU A 146 6.61 -9.62 -6.05
C LEU A 146 6.63 -9.04 -7.47
N GLY A 147 7.82 -8.73 -7.95
CA GLY A 147 8.03 -8.23 -9.32
C GLY A 147 9.50 -8.23 -9.70
N PRO A 148 9.83 -8.31 -11.00
CA PRO A 148 11.21 -8.48 -11.47
C PRO A 148 12.10 -7.24 -11.25
N ASP A 149 11.51 -6.04 -11.18
CA ASP A 149 12.25 -4.76 -11.23
C ASP A 149 12.57 -4.22 -9.82
N GLY A 150 12.82 -5.08 -8.82
CA GLY A 150 13.21 -4.67 -7.46
C GLY A 150 12.15 -4.98 -6.41
N GLY A 151 11.99 -4.09 -5.41
CA GLY A 151 11.08 -4.30 -4.28
C GLY A 151 11.52 -5.43 -3.34
N ALA A 152 10.54 -6.16 -2.77
CA ALA A 152 10.80 -7.23 -1.81
C ALA A 152 11.59 -8.38 -2.47
N LEU A 153 11.17 -8.82 -3.65
CA LEU A 153 11.83 -9.93 -4.37
C LEU A 153 13.30 -9.60 -4.69
N GLY A 154 13.58 -8.40 -5.18
CA GLY A 154 14.95 -8.00 -5.48
C GLY A 154 15.89 -8.08 -4.27
N LYS A 155 15.40 -7.65 -3.09
CA LYS A 155 16.17 -7.76 -1.83
C LYS A 155 16.29 -9.21 -1.35
N MET A 156 15.24 -10.02 -1.50
CA MET A 156 15.22 -11.42 -1.10
C MET A 156 16.18 -12.29 -1.93
N VAL A 157 16.29 -12.04 -3.23
CA VAL A 157 17.14 -12.83 -4.14
C VAL A 157 18.65 -12.63 -3.89
N ILE A 158 19.06 -11.48 -3.35
CA ILE A 158 20.48 -11.17 -3.15
C ILE A 158 21.21 -12.25 -2.30
N PRO A 159 20.73 -12.66 -1.11
CA PRO A 159 21.36 -13.73 -0.33
C PRO A 159 21.42 -15.08 -1.07
N PHE A 160 20.38 -15.40 -1.86
CA PHE A 160 20.35 -16.64 -2.63
C PHE A 160 21.41 -16.64 -3.73
N ARG A 161 21.57 -15.53 -4.45
CA ARG A 161 22.65 -15.37 -5.44
C ARG A 161 24.05 -15.45 -4.81
N ALA A 162 24.18 -15.07 -3.55
CA ALA A 162 25.42 -15.18 -2.78
C ALA A 162 25.64 -16.57 -2.14
N GLY A 163 24.75 -17.55 -2.36
CA GLY A 163 24.83 -18.89 -1.80
C GLY A 163 24.55 -18.99 -0.30
N VAL A 164 24.05 -17.91 0.32
CA VAL A 164 23.74 -17.85 1.76
C VAL A 164 22.23 -17.64 2.01
N GLY A 165 21.41 -17.73 0.97
CA GLY A 165 19.96 -17.65 1.07
C GLY A 165 19.36 -18.85 1.77
N GLY A 166 18.22 -18.65 2.43
CA GLY A 166 17.53 -19.74 3.11
C GLY A 166 16.30 -19.25 3.89
N ARG A 167 15.68 -20.18 4.58
CA ARG A 167 14.50 -19.89 5.42
C ARG A 167 14.82 -18.90 6.53
N LEU A 168 13.88 -18.02 6.83
CA LEU A 168 13.96 -17.09 7.95
C LEU A 168 13.40 -17.73 9.22
N GLY A 169 14.25 -17.86 10.25
CA GLY A 169 13.87 -18.47 11.52
C GLY A 169 13.34 -19.91 11.34
N SER A 170 12.15 -20.22 11.84
CA SER A 170 11.53 -21.54 11.68
C SER A 170 11.04 -21.84 10.26
N GLY A 171 10.85 -20.81 9.42
CA GLY A 171 10.25 -20.91 8.10
C GLY A 171 8.75 -21.25 8.10
N LYS A 172 8.12 -21.31 9.29
CA LYS A 172 6.70 -21.69 9.43
C LYS A 172 5.73 -20.51 9.19
N GLN A 173 6.22 -19.29 9.20
CA GLN A 173 5.40 -18.10 8.97
C GLN A 173 4.82 -18.09 7.57
N TRP A 174 3.54 -17.71 7.48
CA TRP A 174 2.86 -17.51 6.21
C TRP A 174 3.37 -16.25 5.51
N MET A 175 3.46 -16.34 4.21
CA MET A 175 3.76 -15.25 3.31
C MET A 175 2.58 -15.08 2.35
N SER A 176 1.70 -14.14 2.66
CA SER A 176 0.70 -13.67 1.72
C SER A 176 1.39 -12.75 0.72
N TRP A 177 1.37 -13.11 -0.53
CA TRP A 177 2.06 -12.41 -1.61
C TRP A 177 1.09 -12.00 -2.71
N ILE A 178 1.53 -11.11 -3.59
CA ILE A 178 0.79 -10.70 -4.77
C ILE A 178 1.78 -10.30 -5.86
N HIS A 179 1.46 -10.59 -7.13
CA HIS A 179 2.25 -10.08 -8.23
C HIS A 179 2.03 -8.57 -8.40
N ARG A 180 3.07 -7.84 -8.78
CA ARG A 180 3.00 -6.38 -8.96
C ARG A 180 1.89 -5.96 -9.95
N ASP A 181 1.71 -6.70 -11.03
CA ASP A 181 0.73 -6.35 -12.06
C ASP A 181 -0.70 -6.62 -11.58
N ASP A 182 -0.90 -7.59 -10.67
CA ASP A 182 -2.20 -7.82 -10.02
C ASP A 182 -2.56 -6.69 -9.06
N VAL A 183 -1.58 -6.09 -8.36
CA VAL A 183 -1.82 -4.86 -7.59
C VAL A 183 -2.31 -3.73 -8.49
N VAL A 184 -1.72 -3.58 -9.69
CA VAL A 184 -2.17 -2.59 -10.67
C VAL A 184 -3.59 -2.90 -11.13
N GLY A 185 -3.89 -4.17 -11.43
CA GLY A 185 -5.23 -4.62 -11.82
C GLY A 185 -6.28 -4.36 -10.74
N LEU A 186 -5.97 -4.66 -9.47
CA LEU A 186 -6.85 -4.36 -8.34
C LEU A 186 -7.11 -2.86 -8.16
N VAL A 187 -6.08 -2.03 -8.30
CA VAL A 187 -6.26 -0.58 -8.25
C VAL A 187 -7.19 -0.11 -9.38
N LEU A 188 -6.97 -0.56 -10.62
CA LEU A 188 -7.84 -0.23 -11.76
C LEU A 188 -9.29 -0.69 -11.52
N ALA A 189 -9.47 -1.91 -11.01
CA ALA A 189 -10.79 -2.42 -10.65
C ALA A 189 -11.43 -1.56 -9.53
N ALA A 190 -10.67 -1.20 -8.50
CA ALA A 190 -11.16 -0.34 -7.42
C ALA A 190 -11.53 1.07 -7.89
N LEU A 191 -10.85 1.61 -8.90
CA LEU A 191 -11.19 2.90 -9.49
C LEU A 191 -12.52 2.84 -10.27
N GLY A 192 -12.71 1.81 -11.11
CA GLY A 192 -13.83 1.71 -12.03
C GLY A 192 -15.07 0.99 -11.47
N ASN A 193 -14.95 0.15 -10.44
CA ASN A 193 -16.05 -0.66 -9.93
C ASN A 193 -16.45 -0.23 -8.52
N THR A 194 -17.66 0.26 -8.36
CA THR A 194 -18.22 0.73 -7.09
C THR A 194 -18.45 -0.36 -6.04
N ALA A 195 -18.44 -1.62 -6.43
CA ALA A 195 -18.51 -2.74 -5.50
C ALA A 195 -17.25 -2.84 -4.59
N TYR A 196 -16.10 -2.30 -5.03
CA TYR A 196 -14.92 -2.17 -4.19
C TYR A 196 -15.10 -1.00 -3.24
N ALA A 197 -15.39 -1.29 -1.97
CA ALA A 197 -15.51 -0.33 -0.89
C ALA A 197 -15.05 -0.95 0.43
N GLY A 198 -14.47 -0.16 1.32
CA GLY A 198 -13.96 -0.68 2.59
C GLY A 198 -12.56 -1.30 2.47
N ALA A 199 -12.25 -2.22 3.39
CA ALA A 199 -11.00 -2.99 3.33
C ALA A 199 -11.11 -4.08 2.26
N VAL A 200 -9.99 -4.37 1.60
CA VAL A 200 -9.86 -5.42 0.58
C VAL A 200 -8.49 -6.08 0.73
N ASN A 201 -8.46 -7.40 0.86
CA ASN A 201 -7.22 -8.17 0.86
C ASN A 201 -6.64 -8.24 -0.55
N ALA A 202 -5.53 -7.56 -0.76
CA ALA A 202 -4.80 -7.56 -2.03
C ALA A 202 -3.69 -8.61 -1.99
N THR A 203 -4.07 -9.88 -2.15
CA THR A 203 -3.17 -11.04 -2.09
C THR A 203 -3.50 -12.04 -3.18
N ALA A 204 -2.50 -12.83 -3.58
CA ALA A 204 -2.74 -14.02 -4.40
C ALA A 204 -3.54 -15.07 -3.59
N PRO A 205 -4.31 -15.94 -4.27
CA PRO A 205 -5.20 -16.89 -3.60
C PRO A 205 -4.46 -18.01 -2.85
N SER A 206 -3.16 -18.19 -3.12
CA SER A 206 -2.35 -19.28 -2.55
C SER A 206 -1.18 -18.72 -1.75
N PRO A 207 -1.36 -18.37 -0.48
CA PRO A 207 -0.23 -18.01 0.39
C PRO A 207 0.69 -19.22 0.59
N VAL A 208 1.97 -18.96 0.83
CA VAL A 208 2.98 -20.00 1.03
C VAL A 208 3.69 -19.85 2.37
N ARG A 209 4.25 -20.93 2.90
CA ARG A 209 5.16 -20.83 4.04
C ARG A 209 6.52 -20.27 3.59
N ASN A 210 7.19 -19.51 4.45
CA ASN A 210 8.51 -18.99 4.12
C ASN A 210 9.49 -20.08 3.68
N ARG A 211 9.49 -21.26 4.35
CA ARG A 211 10.34 -22.40 3.96
C ARG A 211 10.07 -22.85 2.53
N ASP A 212 8.80 -22.92 2.13
CA ASP A 212 8.41 -23.41 0.81
C ASP A 212 8.74 -22.37 -0.27
N PHE A 213 8.54 -21.09 0.05
CA PHE A 213 8.94 -19.96 -0.81
C PHE A 213 10.46 -19.93 -1.04
N THR A 214 11.27 -20.30 -0.06
CA THR A 214 12.73 -20.26 -0.16
C THR A 214 13.32 -21.51 -0.83
N GLN A 215 12.50 -22.52 -1.13
CA GLN A 215 12.89 -23.72 -1.87
C GLN A 215 12.53 -23.65 -3.35
N ALA A 216 11.62 -22.74 -3.72
CA ALA A 216 11.19 -22.50 -5.11
C ALA A 216 12.18 -21.61 -5.86
#